data_637566b8fdce571d1386d5dd81484ddd
#
_entry.id   637566b8fdce571d1386d5dd81484ddd
#
_cell.length_a   1.000
_cell.length_b   1.000
_cell.length_c   1.000
_cell.angle_alpha   90.00
_cell.angle_beta   90.00
_cell.angle_gamma   90.00
#
_symmetry.space_group_name_H-M   'P 1'
#
loop_
_entity.id
_entity.type
_entity.pdbx_description
1 polymer ?
#
loop_
_entity_poly.entity_id
_entity_poly.type
_entity_poly.pdbx_seq_one_letter_code
_entity_poly.pdbx_strand_id
1 'polypeptide(L)'
;FMIDQSTLRLPRQINVVGQLRGLASGLREGQPLSTGTRSSLRVLLKQELQIRQELLQSLMLLRRNEPALADRLKAPIDSALQALDSFRADLGRVLADTGSTISGVQGLAANGNAVVADLYKAQDVLQQELTAALDHRTHERESDRALILAMFVCMGLLVAYVFAGIYGSMRKAIDEMLDATRRIAQGDLTAQVQVRGKDEMADMGHGFNQMVQAFRTSLTQVEHSSHAV
;
A
#
# COMPACT_ATOMS: atom_id res chain seq x y z
N PHE A 1 16.06 -0.33 3.60
CA PHE A 1 16.98 -0.09 4.71
C PHE A 1 16.42 -0.56 6.07
N MET A 2 15.28 -0.03 6.54
CA MET A 2 14.72 -0.37 7.85
C MET A 2 14.41 -1.86 8.00
N ILE A 3 13.85 -2.48 6.98
CA ILE A 3 13.59 -3.93 6.95
C ILE A 3 14.89 -4.72 7.09
N ASP A 4 15.93 -4.37 6.32
CA ASP A 4 17.24 -5.05 6.39
C ASP A 4 17.87 -4.93 7.78
N GLN A 5 17.80 -3.75 8.42
CA GLN A 5 18.35 -3.54 9.76
C GLN A 5 17.55 -4.29 10.85
N SER A 6 16.20 -4.23 10.80
CA SER A 6 15.35 -4.85 11.82
C SER A 6 15.31 -6.38 11.72
N THR A 7 15.41 -6.94 10.50
CA THR A 7 15.24 -8.38 10.26
C THR A 7 16.55 -9.16 10.15
N LEU A 8 17.63 -8.52 9.73
CA LEU A 8 18.88 -9.22 9.43
C LEU A 8 20.05 -8.76 10.30
N ARG A 9 20.29 -7.46 10.40
CA ARG A 9 21.55 -6.95 10.99
C ARG A 9 21.52 -6.84 12.52
N LEU A 10 20.52 -6.19 13.09
CA LEU A 10 20.40 -6.10 14.54
C LEU A 10 20.20 -7.46 15.22
N PRO A 11 19.31 -8.35 14.75
CA PRO A 11 19.23 -9.69 15.31
C PRO A 11 20.53 -10.50 15.20
N ARG A 12 21.28 -10.33 14.13
CA ARG A 12 22.58 -10.96 13.98
C ARG A 12 23.61 -10.42 14.98
N GLN A 13 23.61 -9.10 15.21
CA GLN A 13 24.44 -8.46 16.24
C GLN A 13 24.07 -8.99 17.63
N ILE A 14 22.77 -9.02 17.98
CA ILE A 14 22.27 -9.54 19.25
C ILE A 14 22.71 -10.99 19.46
N ASN A 15 22.63 -11.83 18.42
CA ASN A 15 23.03 -13.22 18.51
C ASN A 15 24.53 -13.36 18.80
N VAL A 16 25.39 -12.64 18.08
CA VAL A 16 26.84 -12.71 18.32
C VAL A 16 27.22 -12.20 19.71
N VAL A 17 26.61 -11.10 20.15
CA VAL A 17 26.82 -10.57 21.51
C VAL A 17 26.27 -11.54 22.57
N GLY A 18 25.12 -12.17 22.31
CA GLY A 18 24.57 -13.21 23.16
C GLY A 18 25.50 -14.40 23.34
N GLN A 19 26.18 -14.84 22.27
CA GLN A 19 27.19 -15.92 22.32
C GLN A 19 28.44 -15.45 23.11
N LEU A 20 28.92 -14.24 22.87
CA LEU A 20 30.02 -13.65 23.64
C LEU A 20 29.68 -13.60 25.13
N ARG A 21 28.47 -13.12 25.48
CA ARG A 21 27.98 -13.09 26.85
C ARG A 21 27.91 -14.51 27.44
N GLY A 22 27.41 -15.49 26.69
CA GLY A 22 27.34 -16.90 27.14
C GLY A 22 28.70 -17.47 27.49
N LEU A 23 29.72 -17.23 26.63
CA LEU A 23 31.08 -17.63 26.91
C LEU A 23 31.67 -16.83 28.12
N ALA A 24 31.41 -15.54 28.21
CA ALA A 24 31.87 -14.68 29.29
C ALA A 24 31.30 -15.10 30.64
N SER A 25 30.04 -15.52 30.69
CA SER A 25 29.39 -15.97 31.96
C SER A 25 29.97 -17.30 32.48
N GLY A 26 30.61 -18.08 31.63
CA GLY A 26 31.33 -19.29 31.99
C GLY A 26 32.75 -19.06 32.56
N LEU A 27 33.30 -17.84 32.42
CA LEU A 27 34.61 -17.52 32.92
C LEU A 27 34.61 -17.32 34.44
N ARG A 28 35.62 -17.87 35.11
CA ARG A 28 35.79 -17.75 36.55
C ARG A 28 37.15 -17.20 36.88
N GLU A 29 37.18 -16.24 37.80
CA GLU A 29 38.40 -15.65 38.31
C GLU A 29 39.28 -16.72 38.95
N GLY A 30 40.58 -16.68 38.73
CA GLY A 30 41.54 -17.64 39.24
C GLY A 30 41.59 -18.97 38.48
N GLN A 31 40.82 -19.15 37.42
CA GLN A 31 40.89 -20.36 36.58
C GLN A 31 41.63 -20.09 35.24
N PRO A 32 42.28 -21.11 34.67
CA PRO A 32 42.94 -20.95 33.35
C PRO A 32 41.88 -20.86 32.26
N LEU A 33 42.09 -19.93 31.28
CA LEU A 33 41.26 -19.84 30.11
C LEU A 33 41.64 -20.95 29.13
N SER A 34 40.69 -21.85 28.82
CA SER A 34 40.93 -22.92 27.86
C SER A 34 41.28 -22.38 26.48
N THR A 35 42.14 -23.08 25.74
CA THR A 35 42.54 -22.70 24.40
C THR A 35 41.32 -22.61 23.45
N GLY A 36 40.36 -23.49 23.61
CA GLY A 36 39.11 -23.52 22.83
C GLY A 36 38.26 -22.28 23.11
N THR A 37 38.03 -21.93 24.40
CA THR A 37 37.25 -20.72 24.77
C THR A 37 37.94 -19.46 24.29
N ARG A 38 39.28 -19.37 24.41
CA ARG A 38 40.08 -18.23 23.92
C ARG A 38 39.92 -18.06 22.39
N SER A 39 39.99 -19.16 21.66
CA SER A 39 39.79 -19.15 20.19
C SER A 39 38.36 -18.72 19.82
N SER A 40 37.34 -19.27 20.46
CA SER A 40 35.94 -18.92 20.21
C SER A 40 35.66 -17.44 20.50
N LEU A 41 36.16 -16.91 21.61
CA LEU A 41 36.00 -15.48 21.92
C LEU A 41 36.66 -14.58 20.87
N ARG A 42 37.86 -14.92 20.39
CA ARG A 42 38.53 -14.16 19.33
C ARG A 42 37.74 -14.16 18.01
N VAL A 43 37.20 -15.31 17.62
CA VAL A 43 36.40 -15.44 16.40
C VAL A 43 35.14 -14.60 16.51
N LEU A 44 34.41 -14.70 17.62
CA LEU A 44 33.16 -13.94 17.84
C LEU A 44 33.43 -12.43 17.92
N LEU A 45 34.51 -11.97 18.57
CA LEU A 45 34.88 -10.56 18.60
C LEU A 45 35.23 -10.03 17.21
N LYS A 46 35.87 -10.84 16.37
CA LYS A 46 36.12 -10.45 14.97
C LYS A 46 34.83 -10.35 14.16
N GLN A 47 33.93 -11.30 14.35
CA GLN A 47 32.61 -11.31 13.68
C GLN A 47 31.76 -10.12 14.13
N GLU A 48 31.74 -9.81 15.42
CA GLU A 48 31.05 -8.65 15.96
C GLU A 48 31.57 -7.35 15.32
N LEU A 49 32.88 -7.19 15.23
CA LEU A 49 33.49 -6.02 14.61
C LEU A 49 33.04 -5.82 13.14
N GLN A 50 32.97 -6.89 12.38
CA GLN A 50 32.50 -6.85 11.01
C GLN A 50 31.05 -6.38 10.90
N ILE A 51 30.15 -6.99 11.71
CA ILE A 51 28.72 -6.63 11.73
C ILE A 51 28.55 -5.17 12.16
N ARG A 52 29.33 -4.72 13.14
CA ARG A 52 29.33 -3.32 13.59
C ARG A 52 29.73 -2.35 12.49
N GLN A 53 30.76 -2.67 11.71
CA GLN A 53 31.17 -1.82 10.58
C GLN A 53 30.06 -1.71 9.53
N GLU A 54 29.37 -2.80 9.22
CA GLU A 54 28.22 -2.82 8.32
C GLU A 54 27.06 -1.97 8.88
N LEU A 55 26.80 -2.03 10.19
CA LEU A 55 25.79 -1.21 10.85
C LEU A 55 26.11 0.28 10.75
N LEU A 56 27.34 0.67 11.07
CA LEU A 56 27.79 2.07 10.99
C LEU A 56 27.70 2.64 9.57
N GLN A 57 28.11 1.87 8.56
CA GLN A 57 27.94 2.27 7.15
C GLN A 57 26.47 2.50 6.80
N SER A 58 25.60 1.63 7.25
CA SER A 58 24.16 1.75 7.00
C SER A 58 23.57 2.98 7.68
N LEU A 59 24.02 3.30 8.90
CA LEU A 59 23.60 4.52 9.60
C LEU A 59 24.04 5.80 8.89
N MET A 60 25.25 5.81 8.30
CA MET A 60 25.68 6.93 7.48
C MET A 60 24.81 7.13 6.24
N LEU A 61 24.42 6.06 5.58
CA LEU A 61 23.50 6.11 4.44
C LEU A 61 22.09 6.59 4.86
N LEU A 62 21.59 6.11 6.02
CA LEU A 62 20.33 6.57 6.57
C LEU A 62 20.35 8.07 6.84
N ARG A 63 21.39 8.55 7.51
CA ARG A 63 21.55 9.98 7.82
C ARG A 63 21.55 10.87 6.58
N ARG A 64 22.09 10.35 5.47
CA ARG A 64 22.11 11.07 4.19
C ARG A 64 20.71 11.12 3.54
N ASN A 65 19.95 10.04 3.61
CA ASN A 65 18.70 9.89 2.87
C ASN A 65 17.48 10.31 3.71
N GLU A 66 17.48 10.03 5.03
CA GLU A 66 16.40 10.29 5.95
C GLU A 66 16.91 10.82 7.28
N PRO A 67 17.33 12.10 7.35
CA PRO A 67 17.96 12.66 8.54
C PRO A 67 17.07 12.65 9.78
N ALA A 68 15.77 12.90 9.63
CA ALA A 68 14.82 12.90 10.75
C ALA A 68 14.68 11.53 11.42
N LEU A 69 14.74 10.45 10.65
CA LEU A 69 14.73 9.09 11.17
C LEU A 69 16.06 8.75 11.83
N ALA A 70 17.17 9.15 11.22
CA ALA A 70 18.51 8.96 11.78
C ALA A 70 18.66 9.64 13.16
N ASP A 71 18.09 10.83 13.33
CA ASP A 71 18.15 11.56 14.62
C ASP A 71 17.33 10.84 15.71
N ARG A 72 16.18 10.25 15.38
CA ARG A 72 15.37 9.45 16.33
C ARG A 72 16.06 8.16 16.75
N LEU A 73 16.77 7.52 15.83
CA LEU A 73 17.50 6.28 16.10
C LEU A 73 18.85 6.49 16.77
N LYS A 74 19.38 7.72 16.75
CA LYS A 74 20.71 8.03 17.24
C LYS A 74 20.91 7.63 18.71
N ALA A 75 20.08 8.11 19.61
CA ALA A 75 20.24 7.90 21.03
C ALA A 75 20.24 6.40 21.45
N PRO A 76 19.27 5.57 21.02
CA PRO A 76 19.28 4.15 21.37
C PRO A 76 20.44 3.38 20.75
N ILE A 77 20.87 3.76 19.55
CA ILE A 77 22.02 3.09 18.88
C ILE A 77 23.34 3.51 19.51
N ASP A 78 23.55 4.79 19.80
CA ASP A 78 24.76 5.27 20.46
C ASP A 78 24.92 4.64 21.85
N SER A 79 23.84 4.51 22.64
CA SER A 79 23.84 3.81 23.92
C SER A 79 24.27 2.35 23.77
N ALA A 80 23.68 1.63 22.82
CA ALA A 80 24.02 0.22 22.58
C ALA A 80 25.48 0.06 22.10
N LEU A 81 25.98 0.96 21.24
CA LEU A 81 27.36 0.93 20.77
C LEU A 81 28.36 1.24 21.90
N GLN A 82 28.07 2.19 22.76
CA GLN A 82 28.89 2.52 23.91
C GLN A 82 28.99 1.35 24.91
N ALA A 83 27.85 0.74 25.23
CA ALA A 83 27.81 -0.45 26.08
C ALA A 83 28.62 -1.62 25.47
N LEU A 84 28.51 -1.79 24.16
CA LEU A 84 29.24 -2.81 23.42
C LEU A 84 30.76 -2.56 23.42
N ASP A 85 31.19 -1.30 23.27
CA ASP A 85 32.61 -0.93 23.36
C ASP A 85 33.20 -1.24 24.73
N SER A 86 32.46 -0.94 25.80
CA SER A 86 32.89 -1.26 27.17
C SER A 86 33.03 -2.77 27.36
N PHE A 87 32.04 -3.55 26.92
CA PHE A 87 32.08 -5.01 26.99
C PHE A 87 33.23 -5.62 26.18
N ARG A 88 33.50 -5.08 24.98
CA ARG A 88 34.64 -5.51 24.17
C ARG A 88 35.98 -5.22 24.83
N ALA A 89 36.12 -4.04 25.45
CA ALA A 89 37.32 -3.68 26.18
C ALA A 89 37.59 -4.63 27.34
N ASP A 90 36.52 -5.01 28.07
CA ASP A 90 36.61 -5.97 29.18
C ASP A 90 37.05 -7.35 28.66
N LEU A 91 36.40 -7.87 27.58
CA LEU A 91 36.81 -9.13 26.96
C LEU A 91 38.23 -9.08 26.40
N GLY A 92 38.63 -7.93 25.83
CA GLY A 92 39.98 -7.71 25.33
C GLY A 92 41.03 -7.82 26.44
N ARG A 93 40.74 -7.28 27.64
CA ARG A 93 41.61 -7.39 28.81
C ARG A 93 41.77 -8.85 29.26
N VAL A 94 40.67 -9.58 29.34
CA VAL A 94 40.69 -11.04 29.67
C VAL A 94 41.48 -11.84 28.64
N LEU A 95 41.38 -11.51 27.34
CA LEU A 95 42.07 -12.20 26.26
C LEU A 95 43.60 -11.85 26.20
N ALA A 96 43.96 -10.63 26.62
CA ALA A 96 45.36 -10.17 26.69
C ALA A 96 46.11 -10.76 27.88
N ASP A 97 45.39 -11.21 28.93
CA ASP A 97 45.98 -11.84 30.07
C ASP A 97 46.60 -13.19 29.67
N THR A 98 47.90 -13.27 29.72
CA THR A 98 48.73 -14.44 29.38
C THR A 98 49.12 -15.24 30.65
N GLY A 99 48.66 -14.79 31.81
CA GLY A 99 48.88 -15.48 33.08
C GLY A 99 48.28 -16.88 33.14
N SER A 100 48.69 -17.69 34.08
CA SER A 100 48.17 -19.02 34.29
C SER A 100 46.70 -19.02 34.73
N THR A 101 46.19 -17.87 35.22
CA THR A 101 44.82 -17.68 35.70
C THR A 101 44.27 -16.34 35.21
N ILE A 102 43.02 -16.30 34.83
CA ILE A 102 42.34 -15.05 34.37
C ILE A 102 41.96 -14.17 35.56
N SER A 103 42.05 -12.85 35.35
CA SER A 103 41.64 -11.82 36.29
C SER A 103 40.67 -10.83 35.66
N GLY A 104 39.92 -10.10 36.45
CA GLY A 104 39.01 -9.05 35.98
C GLY A 104 37.72 -9.55 35.32
N VAL A 105 37.25 -10.71 35.73
CA VAL A 105 36.00 -11.33 35.20
C VAL A 105 34.77 -10.78 35.89
N GLN A 106 34.94 -10.09 37.04
CA GLN A 106 33.83 -9.51 37.82
C GLN A 106 33.04 -8.49 36.97
N GLY A 107 31.73 -8.66 36.92
CA GLY A 107 30.86 -7.75 36.17
C GLY A 107 30.76 -8.05 34.66
N LEU A 108 31.62 -8.90 34.09
CA LEU A 108 31.66 -9.18 32.68
C LEU A 108 30.32 -9.72 32.15
N ALA A 109 29.69 -10.64 32.88
CA ALA A 109 28.37 -11.19 32.55
C ALA A 109 27.27 -10.11 32.67
N ALA A 110 27.34 -9.25 33.69
CA ALA A 110 26.40 -8.14 33.87
C ALA A 110 26.52 -7.11 32.75
N ASN A 111 27.74 -6.74 32.37
CA ASN A 111 28.01 -5.86 31.25
C ASN A 111 27.47 -6.47 29.93
N GLY A 112 27.69 -7.77 29.70
CA GLY A 112 27.12 -8.47 28.56
C GLY A 112 25.59 -8.48 28.51
N ASN A 113 24.94 -8.62 29.68
CA ASN A 113 23.48 -8.50 29.81
C ASN A 113 23.00 -7.08 29.47
N ALA A 114 23.67 -6.06 29.96
CA ALA A 114 23.32 -4.66 29.65
C ALA A 114 23.41 -4.37 28.14
N VAL A 115 24.48 -4.82 27.48
CA VAL A 115 24.64 -4.68 26.02
C VAL A 115 23.48 -5.33 25.26
N VAL A 116 23.13 -6.56 25.62
CA VAL A 116 22.02 -7.27 24.98
C VAL A 116 20.70 -6.52 25.18
N ALA A 117 20.44 -6.01 26.39
CA ALA A 117 19.24 -5.23 26.69
C ALA A 117 19.17 -3.93 25.88
N ASP A 118 20.30 -3.22 25.72
CA ASP A 118 20.33 -1.97 24.93
C ASP A 118 20.21 -2.22 23.43
N LEU A 119 20.75 -3.34 22.92
CA LEU A 119 20.54 -3.75 21.54
C LEU A 119 19.07 -4.09 21.27
N TYR A 120 18.37 -4.75 22.20
CA TYR A 120 16.92 -4.99 22.09
C TYR A 120 16.12 -3.68 22.11
N LYS A 121 16.47 -2.73 22.98
CA LYS A 121 15.83 -1.39 22.96
C LYS A 121 16.00 -0.70 21.61
N ALA A 122 17.19 -0.74 21.03
CA ALA A 122 17.44 -0.18 19.72
C ALA A 122 16.62 -0.88 18.63
N GLN A 123 16.46 -2.20 18.72
CA GLN A 123 15.63 -2.98 17.82
C GLN A 123 14.14 -2.61 17.95
N ASP A 124 13.63 -2.48 19.17
CA ASP A 124 12.22 -2.11 19.43
C ASP A 124 11.89 -0.74 18.86
N VAL A 125 12.77 0.26 19.06
CA VAL A 125 12.59 1.60 18.44
C VAL A 125 12.57 1.51 16.93
N LEU A 126 13.49 0.74 16.33
CA LEU A 126 13.52 0.56 14.88
C LEU A 126 12.25 -0.12 14.34
N GLN A 127 11.72 -1.11 15.06
CA GLN A 127 10.47 -1.79 14.69
C GLN A 127 9.27 -0.84 14.79
N GLN A 128 9.19 0.00 15.83
CA GLN A 128 8.14 0.99 15.99
C GLN A 128 8.16 2.01 14.84
N GLU A 129 9.34 2.52 14.48
CA GLU A 129 9.49 3.44 13.35
C GLU A 129 9.14 2.78 12.01
N LEU A 130 9.50 1.51 11.83
CA LEU A 130 9.12 0.75 10.64
C LEU A 130 7.60 0.59 10.53
N THR A 131 6.94 0.22 11.63
CA THR A 131 5.48 0.06 11.68
C THR A 131 4.79 1.39 11.37
N ALA A 132 5.21 2.48 12.02
CA ALA A 132 4.67 3.81 11.75
C ALA A 132 4.83 4.24 10.29
N ALA A 133 5.99 3.97 9.68
CA ALA A 133 6.22 4.27 8.27
C ALA A 133 5.36 3.44 7.31
N LEU A 134 5.06 2.18 7.67
CA LEU A 134 4.18 1.31 6.89
C LEU A 134 2.72 1.73 7.02
N ASP A 135 2.26 2.07 8.23
CA ASP A 135 0.90 2.53 8.50
C ASP A 135 0.58 3.84 7.74
N HIS A 136 1.52 4.78 7.72
CA HIS A 136 1.35 6.01 6.94
C HIS A 136 1.15 5.72 5.45
N ARG A 137 1.92 4.80 4.87
CA ARG A 137 1.79 4.42 3.46
C ARG A 137 0.50 3.66 3.13
N THR A 138 -0.04 2.90 4.09
CA THR A 138 -1.31 2.17 3.88
C THR A 138 -2.49 3.12 3.92
N HIS A 139 -2.51 4.11 4.81
CA HIS A 139 -3.58 5.11 4.87
C HIS A 139 -3.65 6.01 3.62
N GLU A 140 -2.52 6.44 3.08
CA GLU A 140 -2.51 7.19 1.82
C GLU A 140 -3.12 6.39 0.67
N ARG A 141 -2.81 5.10 0.58
CA ARG A 141 -3.36 4.22 -0.47
C ARG A 141 -4.84 3.90 -0.31
N GLU A 142 -5.38 3.89 0.90
CA GLU A 142 -6.80 3.65 1.14
C GLU A 142 -7.65 4.86 0.71
N SER A 143 -7.20 6.08 0.97
CA SER A 143 -7.87 7.29 0.52
C SER A 143 -7.88 7.41 -1.01
N ASP A 144 -6.78 7.08 -1.68
CA ASP A 144 -6.69 7.07 -3.13
C ASP A 144 -7.63 6.03 -3.77
N ARG A 145 -7.72 4.84 -3.18
CA ARG A 145 -8.66 3.79 -3.63
C ARG A 145 -10.11 4.21 -3.46
N ALA A 146 -10.48 4.83 -2.35
CA ALA A 146 -11.83 5.33 -2.11
C ALA A 146 -12.21 6.41 -3.13
N LEU A 147 -11.28 7.31 -3.47
CA LEU A 147 -11.48 8.36 -4.47
C LEU A 147 -11.66 7.78 -5.88
N ILE A 148 -10.84 6.81 -6.26
CA ILE A 148 -10.97 6.10 -7.54
C ILE A 148 -12.31 5.38 -7.62
N LEU A 149 -12.73 4.65 -6.58
CA LEU A 149 -14.03 3.98 -6.54
C LEU A 149 -15.19 4.98 -6.64
N ALA A 150 -15.13 6.13 -5.96
CA ALA A 150 -16.13 7.17 -6.05
C ALA A 150 -16.24 7.74 -7.48
N MET A 151 -15.10 7.95 -8.17
CA MET A 151 -15.09 8.37 -9.58
C MET A 151 -15.76 7.33 -10.48
N PHE A 152 -15.49 6.04 -10.31
CA PHE A 152 -16.13 4.98 -11.10
C PHE A 152 -17.64 4.92 -10.86
N VAL A 153 -18.09 5.06 -9.60
CA VAL A 153 -19.51 5.11 -9.27
C VAL A 153 -20.20 6.33 -9.91
N CYS A 154 -19.60 7.52 -9.80
CA CYS A 154 -20.10 8.73 -10.43
C CYS A 154 -20.20 8.59 -11.95
N MET A 155 -19.18 8.02 -12.60
CA MET A 155 -19.18 7.76 -14.03
C MET A 155 -20.31 6.78 -14.42
N GLY A 156 -20.49 5.71 -13.66
CA GLY A 156 -21.57 4.73 -13.88
C GLY A 156 -22.95 5.35 -13.75
N LEU A 157 -23.16 6.20 -12.74
CA LEU A 157 -24.43 6.93 -12.56
C LEU A 157 -24.70 7.90 -13.69
N LEU A 158 -23.67 8.61 -14.18
CA LEU A 158 -23.81 9.52 -15.32
C LEU A 158 -24.20 8.77 -16.58
N VAL A 159 -23.56 7.64 -16.87
CA VAL A 159 -23.90 6.78 -18.02
C VAL A 159 -25.33 6.27 -17.88
N ALA A 160 -25.72 5.76 -16.71
CA ALA A 160 -27.08 5.28 -16.45
C ALA A 160 -28.13 6.40 -16.62
N TYR A 161 -27.82 7.62 -16.19
CA TYR A 161 -28.69 8.78 -16.36
C TYR A 161 -28.93 9.13 -17.84
N VAL A 162 -27.86 9.15 -18.64
CA VAL A 162 -27.94 9.39 -20.09
C VAL A 162 -28.75 8.30 -20.79
N PHE A 163 -28.49 7.02 -20.47
CA PHE A 163 -29.28 5.91 -21.03
C PHE A 163 -30.75 5.96 -20.65
N ALA A 164 -31.06 6.31 -19.39
CA ALA A 164 -32.45 6.47 -18.96
C ALA A 164 -33.18 7.58 -19.72
N GLY A 165 -32.49 8.69 -20.01
CA GLY A 165 -33.02 9.79 -20.83
C GLY A 165 -33.31 9.35 -22.27
N ILE A 166 -32.36 8.69 -22.92
CA ILE A 166 -32.52 8.16 -24.29
C ILE A 166 -33.68 7.14 -24.35
N TYR A 167 -33.69 6.18 -23.40
CA TYR A 167 -34.72 5.16 -23.33
C TYR A 167 -36.11 5.77 -23.15
N GLY A 168 -36.26 6.74 -22.23
CA GLY A 168 -37.53 7.43 -22.00
C GLY A 168 -38.02 8.21 -23.22
N SER A 169 -37.12 8.90 -23.93
CA SER A 169 -37.46 9.62 -25.16
C SER A 169 -37.90 8.67 -26.27
N MET A 170 -37.18 7.57 -26.49
CA MET A 170 -37.47 6.59 -27.52
C MET A 170 -38.80 5.88 -27.24
N ARG A 171 -39.04 5.47 -25.99
CA ARG A 171 -40.29 4.83 -25.60
C ARG A 171 -41.51 5.73 -25.87
N LYS A 172 -41.41 7.01 -25.51
CA LYS A 172 -42.51 7.98 -25.74
C LYS A 172 -42.80 8.17 -27.22
N ALA A 173 -41.78 8.26 -28.09
CA ALA A 173 -41.98 8.35 -29.51
C ALA A 173 -42.67 7.12 -30.12
N ILE A 174 -42.30 5.92 -29.66
CA ILE A 174 -42.91 4.66 -30.09
C ILE A 174 -44.39 4.59 -29.64
N ASP A 175 -44.69 4.97 -28.40
CA ASP A 175 -46.07 4.97 -27.87
C ASP A 175 -46.97 5.96 -28.66
N GLU A 176 -46.46 7.16 -28.98
CA GLU A 176 -47.17 8.15 -29.81
C GLU A 176 -47.45 7.62 -31.23
N MET A 177 -46.50 6.91 -31.85
CA MET A 177 -46.71 6.28 -33.14
C MET A 177 -47.74 5.15 -33.10
N LEU A 178 -47.70 4.32 -32.06
CA LEU A 178 -48.68 3.24 -31.88
C LEU A 178 -50.09 3.80 -31.71
N ASP A 179 -50.28 4.85 -30.92
CA ASP A 179 -51.55 5.50 -30.72
C ASP A 179 -52.09 6.13 -32.03
N ALA A 180 -51.21 6.84 -32.77
CA ALA A 180 -51.58 7.39 -34.04
C ALA A 180 -51.98 6.29 -35.07
N THR A 181 -51.24 5.18 -35.10
CA THR A 181 -51.56 4.01 -35.96
C THR A 181 -52.92 3.40 -35.61
N ARG A 182 -53.25 3.24 -34.29
CA ARG A 182 -54.55 2.73 -33.87
C ARG A 182 -55.70 3.64 -34.28
N ARG A 183 -55.55 4.96 -34.14
CA ARG A 183 -56.57 5.94 -34.55
C ARG A 183 -56.82 5.90 -36.02
N ILE A 184 -55.76 5.80 -36.85
CA ILE A 184 -55.87 5.66 -38.32
C ILE A 184 -56.59 4.37 -38.68
N ALA A 185 -56.31 3.23 -38.00
CA ALA A 185 -56.98 1.98 -38.23
C ALA A 185 -58.48 2.03 -37.89
N GLN A 186 -58.92 2.95 -37.03
CA GLN A 186 -60.32 3.24 -36.68
C GLN A 186 -60.98 4.25 -37.63
N GLY A 187 -60.26 4.71 -38.65
CA GLY A 187 -60.75 5.66 -39.66
C GLY A 187 -60.49 7.13 -39.31
N ASP A 188 -59.81 7.41 -38.19
CA ASP A 188 -59.44 8.78 -37.84
C ASP A 188 -58.12 9.17 -38.55
N LEU A 189 -58.23 9.62 -39.77
CA LEU A 189 -57.11 10.10 -40.60
C LEU A 189 -56.60 11.50 -40.17
N THR A 190 -57.16 12.11 -39.09
CA THR A 190 -56.66 13.39 -38.55
C THR A 190 -55.52 13.20 -37.58
N ALA A 191 -55.25 11.96 -37.20
CA ALA A 191 -54.17 11.64 -36.28
C ALA A 191 -52.81 12.04 -36.89
N GLN A 192 -51.99 12.71 -36.10
CA GLN A 192 -50.62 13.11 -36.45
C GLN A 192 -49.69 12.77 -35.27
N VAL A 193 -48.46 12.33 -35.62
CA VAL A 193 -47.39 12.14 -34.61
C VAL A 193 -46.68 13.46 -34.40
N GLN A 194 -46.54 13.87 -33.14
CA GLN A 194 -45.74 15.06 -32.80
C GLN A 194 -44.26 14.77 -32.96
N VAL A 195 -43.68 15.36 -34.00
CA VAL A 195 -42.23 15.23 -34.24
C VAL A 195 -41.47 16.13 -33.27
N ARG A 196 -40.75 15.50 -32.33
CA ARG A 196 -39.88 16.21 -31.38
C ARG A 196 -38.44 15.74 -31.53
N GLY A 197 -37.53 16.67 -31.73
CA GLY A 197 -36.11 16.35 -31.92
C GLY A 197 -35.61 16.50 -33.34
N LYS A 198 -34.39 16.09 -33.58
CA LYS A 198 -33.70 16.09 -34.90
C LYS A 198 -32.93 14.77 -35.06
N ASP A 199 -33.49 13.70 -34.57
CA ASP A 199 -32.94 12.35 -34.60
C ASP A 199 -33.73 11.45 -35.55
N GLU A 200 -33.35 10.21 -35.66
CA GLU A 200 -33.98 9.21 -36.53
C GLU A 200 -35.45 8.96 -36.13
N MET A 201 -35.83 9.20 -34.88
CA MET A 201 -37.20 9.12 -34.44
C MET A 201 -38.05 10.27 -34.97
N ALA A 202 -37.46 11.46 -35.12
CA ALA A 202 -38.10 12.59 -35.76
C ALA A 202 -38.33 12.31 -37.25
N ASP A 203 -37.36 11.74 -37.95
CA ASP A 203 -37.49 11.36 -39.36
C ASP A 203 -38.58 10.30 -39.55
N MET A 204 -38.69 9.32 -38.68
CA MET A 204 -39.78 8.34 -38.68
C MET A 204 -41.15 9.00 -38.49
N GLY A 205 -41.29 9.96 -37.59
CA GLY A 205 -42.50 10.74 -37.35
C GLY A 205 -42.93 11.54 -38.57
N HIS A 206 -41.96 12.21 -39.26
CA HIS A 206 -42.23 12.91 -40.53
C HIS A 206 -42.68 11.97 -41.62
N GLY A 207 -41.98 10.83 -41.80
CA GLY A 207 -42.37 9.81 -42.79
C GLY A 207 -43.79 9.25 -42.55
N PHE A 208 -44.12 9.01 -41.26
CA PHE A 208 -45.47 8.56 -40.88
C PHE A 208 -46.54 9.61 -41.21
N ASN A 209 -46.33 10.86 -40.89
CA ASN A 209 -47.28 11.95 -41.20
C ASN A 209 -47.44 12.14 -42.71
N GLN A 210 -46.40 12.00 -43.54
CA GLN A 210 -46.47 12.02 -44.99
C GLN A 210 -47.29 10.87 -45.54
N MET A 211 -47.14 9.64 -44.99
CA MET A 211 -47.92 8.49 -45.38
C MET A 211 -49.45 8.73 -45.10
N VAL A 212 -49.77 9.22 -43.91
CA VAL A 212 -51.14 9.55 -43.53
C VAL A 212 -51.77 10.58 -44.47
N GLN A 213 -50.99 11.61 -44.83
CA GLN A 213 -51.47 12.62 -45.77
C GLN A 213 -51.67 12.07 -47.17
N ALA A 214 -50.85 11.16 -47.69
CA ALA A 214 -51.04 10.49 -48.96
C ALA A 214 -52.33 9.61 -48.94
N PHE A 215 -52.62 8.88 -47.85
CA PHE A 215 -53.85 8.15 -47.69
C PHE A 215 -55.09 9.06 -47.74
N ARG A 216 -55.09 10.19 -47.05
CA ARG A 216 -56.17 11.18 -47.10
C ARG A 216 -56.45 11.65 -48.52
N THR A 217 -55.36 12.06 -49.24
CA THR A 217 -55.52 12.54 -50.60
C THR A 217 -56.08 11.47 -51.54
N SER A 218 -55.65 10.22 -51.41
CA SER A 218 -56.15 9.10 -52.21
C SER A 218 -57.63 8.82 -51.95
N LEU A 219 -58.06 8.87 -50.69
CA LEU A 219 -59.49 8.63 -50.33
C LEU A 219 -60.40 9.75 -50.82
N THR A 220 -60.00 11.02 -50.69
CA THR A 220 -60.77 12.15 -51.23
C THR A 220 -60.85 12.10 -52.76
N GLN A 221 -59.85 11.61 -53.45
CA GLN A 221 -59.88 11.42 -54.90
C GLN A 221 -60.84 10.29 -55.33
N VAL A 222 -60.89 9.19 -54.56
CA VAL A 222 -61.85 8.11 -54.83
C VAL A 222 -63.30 8.59 -54.57
N GLU A 223 -63.54 9.35 -53.51
CA GLU A 223 -64.85 9.91 -53.19
C GLU A 223 -65.32 10.87 -54.29
N HIS A 224 -64.46 11.76 -54.78
CA HIS A 224 -64.74 12.62 -55.92
C HIS A 224 -65.05 11.83 -57.22
N SER A 225 -64.32 10.75 -57.46
CA SER A 225 -64.50 9.94 -58.67
C SER A 225 -65.82 9.16 -58.66
N SER A 226 -66.27 8.72 -57.42
CA SER A 226 -67.50 7.98 -57.25
C SER A 226 -68.77 8.86 -57.27
N HIS A 227 -68.64 10.17 -57.04
CA HIS A 227 -69.74 11.16 -57.19
C HIS A 227 -69.90 11.71 -58.61
N ALA A 228 -68.98 11.42 -59.51
CA ALA A 228 -68.96 11.86 -60.90
C ALA A 228 -69.53 10.83 -61.84
N VAL A 229 -70.02 9.70 -61.41
CA VAL A 229 -70.74 8.62 -62.08
C VAL A 229 -72.20 8.62 -61.68
#